data_4d38f8e6a26e673fc4da1d04a6fff977
#
_entry.id   4d38f8e6a26e673fc4da1d04a6fff977
#
_cell.length_a   1.000
_cell.length_b   1.000
_cell.length_c   1.000
_cell.angle_alpha   90.00
_cell.angle_beta   90.00
_cell.angle_gamma   90.00
#
_symmetry.space_group_name_H-M   'P 1'
#
loop_
_entity.id
_entity.type
_entity.pdbx_description
1 polymer ?
#
loop_
_entity_poly.entity_id
_entity_poly.type
_entity_poly.pdbx_seq_one_letter_code
_entity_poly.pdbx_strand_id
1 'polypeptide(L)'
;MKKLLVKLSVLMILPVMLIGCSTKSGNDNEQSEKVNVMVSISPLKEFAERIGGDKIEVSTLVPENAEPHDMDFGPKDLEKLMKSQVFVYNGLGMEHWLENVEGQIDKDKVKMVDSSTGADVRVIDGKQDPHLWLSLKEAAVQSNNIKNALIEVDPENKDFYEENYNKFKNELDSLYNEYKDKFASKTQKYFMTSHAAFGYLCRDFGLTENSLHDIFGEGEVTAKKNAGAINYCKDKGITVIFSEGSETQKEAETIANEIGGKVEPIYSLETKVEGKSYIEAMRY
;
A
#
# COMPACT_ATOMS: atom_id res chain seq x y z
N MET A 1 47.30 66.96 68.72
CA MET A 1 47.61 67.71 67.50
C MET A 1 47.11 66.89 66.34
N LYS A 2 46.45 67.54 65.44
CA LYS A 2 45.79 67.12 64.18
C LYS A 2 44.59 66.18 64.31
N LYS A 3 43.41 66.87 64.22
CA LYS A 3 42.10 66.26 64.06
C LYS A 3 41.95 65.69 62.62
N LEU A 4 41.48 64.49 62.47
CA LEU A 4 41.11 63.97 61.19
C LEU A 4 39.56 63.80 61.18
N LEU A 5 38.93 64.64 60.37
CA LEU A 5 37.52 64.56 60.09
C LEU A 5 37.19 63.44 59.15
N VAL A 6 36.42 62.43 59.60
CA VAL A 6 35.84 61.38 58.72
C VAL A 6 34.50 61.90 58.24
N LYS A 7 34.42 62.15 56.94
CA LYS A 7 33.15 62.45 56.27
C LYS A 7 32.38 61.16 56.01
N LEU A 8 31.22 61.01 56.64
CA LEU A 8 30.29 59.94 56.47
C LEU A 8 29.46 60.21 55.19
N SER A 9 29.78 59.56 54.09
CA SER A 9 28.95 59.62 52.87
C SER A 9 27.88 58.51 52.96
N VAL A 10 26.63 58.93 53.16
CA VAL A 10 25.46 58.04 53.10
C VAL A 10 25.17 57.80 51.61
N LEU A 11 25.49 56.59 51.18
CA LEU A 11 25.13 56.06 49.83
C LEU A 11 23.69 55.54 49.87
N MET A 12 22.80 56.30 49.28
CA MET A 12 21.39 55.93 49.12
C MET A 12 21.28 54.90 47.98
N ILE A 13 21.10 53.64 48.34
CA ILE A 13 20.86 52.55 47.37
C ILE A 13 19.39 52.59 46.99
N LEU A 14 19.07 52.98 45.76
CA LEU A 14 17.77 52.85 45.13
C LEU A 14 17.62 51.39 44.66
N PRO A 15 16.55 50.67 45.02
CA PRO A 15 16.29 49.39 44.40
C PRO A 15 15.70 49.58 43.01
N VAL A 16 16.45 49.32 41.96
CA VAL A 16 15.95 49.20 40.59
C VAL A 16 15.19 47.88 40.51
N MET A 17 13.86 47.99 40.53
CA MET A 17 13.00 46.85 40.13
C MET A 17 13.16 46.61 38.63
N LEU A 18 13.98 45.62 38.28
CA LEU A 18 14.01 45.02 36.95
C LEU A 18 12.71 44.20 36.80
N ILE A 19 11.69 44.82 36.21
CA ILE A 19 10.56 44.08 35.62
C ILE A 19 11.12 43.38 34.41
N GLY A 20 11.59 42.15 34.61
CA GLY A 20 11.93 41.21 33.54
C GLY A 20 10.63 40.77 32.86
N CYS A 21 10.28 41.42 31.75
CA CYS A 21 9.40 40.81 30.77
C CYS A 21 10.09 39.56 30.24
N SER A 22 9.78 38.41 30.83
CA SER A 22 10.05 37.11 30.23
C SER A 22 9.14 36.99 29.01
N THR A 23 9.60 37.52 27.88
CA THR A 23 9.10 37.05 26.60
C THR A 23 9.48 35.60 26.50
N LYS A 24 8.55 34.71 26.88
CA LYS A 24 8.55 33.34 26.40
C LYS A 24 8.51 33.43 24.86
N SER A 25 9.68 33.37 24.25
CA SER A 25 9.80 33.00 22.86
C SER A 25 9.46 31.52 22.84
N GLY A 26 8.19 31.24 22.77
CA GLY A 26 7.69 29.91 22.45
C GLY A 26 8.03 29.66 21.01
N ASN A 27 9.21 29.09 20.78
CA ASN A 27 9.43 28.22 19.65
C ASN A 27 8.89 26.84 20.10
N ASP A 28 7.61 26.78 20.35
CA ASP A 28 6.90 25.50 20.30
C ASP A 28 6.76 25.15 18.81
N ASN A 29 7.84 24.63 18.23
CA ASN A 29 7.71 23.63 17.20
C ASN A 29 7.16 22.40 17.95
N GLU A 30 5.89 22.40 18.28
CA GLU A 30 5.14 21.18 18.45
C GLU A 30 5.13 20.51 17.07
N GLN A 31 6.19 19.76 16.81
CA GLN A 31 6.17 18.75 15.76
C GLN A 31 5.15 17.73 16.27
N SER A 32 3.90 17.84 15.78
CA SER A 32 2.86 16.89 16.13
C SER A 32 3.44 15.49 15.87
N GLU A 33 3.34 14.63 16.87
CA GLU A 33 3.86 13.27 16.77
C GLU A 33 3.15 12.59 15.61
N LYS A 34 3.91 12.06 14.66
CA LYS A 34 3.34 11.41 13.48
C LYS A 34 2.57 10.16 13.87
N VAL A 35 1.47 9.90 13.18
CA VAL A 35 0.73 8.66 13.35
C VAL A 35 1.55 7.50 12.76
N ASN A 36 1.87 6.50 13.59
CA ASN A 36 2.57 5.30 13.15
C ASN A 36 1.57 4.34 12.49
N VAL A 37 1.74 4.12 11.19
CA VAL A 37 0.91 3.23 10.38
C VAL A 37 1.72 2.01 9.98
N MET A 38 1.21 0.82 10.26
CA MET A 38 1.69 -0.43 9.70
C MET A 38 0.73 -0.87 8.61
N VAL A 39 1.25 -1.33 7.48
CA VAL A 39 0.45 -1.95 6.43
C VAL A 39 0.95 -3.36 6.14
N SER A 40 0.09 -4.23 5.64
CA SER A 40 0.49 -5.62 5.32
C SER A 40 1.36 -5.69 4.07
N ILE A 41 0.96 -5.03 2.98
CA ILE A 41 1.58 -5.17 1.66
C ILE A 41 1.97 -3.82 1.03
N SER A 42 2.85 -3.90 0.05
CA SER A 42 3.47 -2.74 -0.61
C SER A 42 2.47 -1.73 -1.23
N PRO A 43 1.41 -2.12 -1.95
CA PRO A 43 0.44 -1.17 -2.51
C PRO A 43 -0.22 -0.29 -1.44
N LEU A 44 -0.59 -0.89 -0.30
CA LEU A 44 -1.23 -0.17 0.81
C LEU A 44 -0.29 0.85 1.45
N LYS A 45 1.04 0.62 1.42
CA LYS A 45 2.02 1.60 1.88
C LYS A 45 1.93 2.87 1.06
N GLU A 46 1.98 2.76 -0.26
CA GLU A 46 1.89 3.94 -1.11
C GLU A 46 0.54 4.66 -0.95
N PHE A 47 -0.57 3.92 -0.83
CA PHE A 47 -1.87 4.52 -0.57
C PHE A 47 -1.88 5.30 0.74
N ALA A 48 -1.34 4.73 1.81
CA ALA A 48 -1.22 5.41 3.09
C ALA A 48 -0.32 6.65 3.00
N GLU A 49 0.86 6.54 2.39
CA GLU A 49 1.80 7.66 2.18
C GLU A 49 1.18 8.79 1.35
N ARG A 50 0.43 8.46 0.30
CA ARG A 50 -0.27 9.44 -0.55
C ARG A 50 -1.35 10.21 0.21
N ILE A 51 -2.01 9.58 1.17
CA ILE A 51 -3.08 10.19 1.97
C ILE A 51 -2.51 10.91 3.18
N GLY A 52 -1.64 10.24 3.92
CA GLY A 52 -1.13 10.72 5.20
C GLY A 52 -0.02 11.76 5.09
N GLY A 53 0.75 11.75 3.98
CA GLY A 53 1.84 12.70 3.73
C GLY A 53 2.83 12.78 4.89
N ASP A 54 3.12 13.98 5.34
CA ASP A 54 4.06 14.26 6.43
C ASP A 54 3.48 14.06 7.84
N LYS A 55 2.17 13.74 7.95
CA LYS A 55 1.48 13.52 9.22
C LYS A 55 1.62 12.10 9.74
N ILE A 56 2.09 11.17 8.93
CA ILE A 56 2.22 9.76 9.29
C ILE A 56 3.64 9.23 9.06
N GLU A 57 3.95 8.11 9.68
CA GLU A 57 5.09 7.27 9.36
C GLU A 57 4.58 5.87 9.00
N VAL A 58 4.90 5.40 7.79
CA VAL A 58 4.37 4.13 7.27
C VAL A 58 5.48 3.09 7.22
N SER A 59 5.18 1.90 7.72
CA SER A 59 6.02 0.71 7.56
C SER A 59 5.21 -0.45 7.00
N THR A 60 5.88 -1.34 6.26
CA THR A 60 5.27 -2.58 5.76
C THR A 60 5.61 -3.76 6.65
N LEU A 61 4.66 -4.67 6.80
CA LEU A 61 4.88 -5.93 7.49
C LEU A 61 5.63 -6.92 6.58
N VAL A 62 5.12 -7.13 5.37
CA VAL A 62 5.83 -7.85 4.32
C VAL A 62 6.91 -6.94 3.73
N PRO A 63 8.18 -7.39 3.66
CA PRO A 63 9.22 -6.62 2.98
C PRO A 63 8.84 -6.29 1.53
N GLU A 64 9.17 -5.08 1.05
CA GLU A 64 8.75 -4.58 -0.28
C GLU A 64 9.19 -5.44 -1.47
N ASN A 65 10.13 -6.38 -1.26
CA ASN A 65 10.66 -7.30 -2.26
C ASN A 65 10.35 -8.78 -1.97
N ALA A 66 9.46 -9.06 -1.02
CA ALA A 66 9.06 -10.42 -0.65
C ALA A 66 7.64 -10.71 -1.16
N GLU A 67 7.38 -11.99 -1.45
CA GLU A 67 6.07 -12.50 -1.85
C GLU A 67 5.11 -12.48 -0.65
N PRO A 68 3.99 -11.72 -0.70
CA PRO A 68 3.10 -11.59 0.44
C PRO A 68 2.29 -12.85 0.75
N HIS A 69 2.01 -13.69 -0.25
CA HIS A 69 1.28 -14.94 -0.06
C HIS A 69 2.07 -15.96 0.76
N ASP A 70 3.41 -15.88 0.74
CA ASP A 70 4.33 -16.81 1.43
C ASP A 70 4.79 -16.29 2.80
N MET A 71 4.20 -15.21 3.30
CA MET A 71 4.67 -14.60 4.54
C MET A 71 4.42 -15.47 5.77
N ASP A 72 5.51 -15.82 6.46
CA ASP A 72 5.50 -16.39 7.81
C ASP A 72 5.49 -15.28 8.86
N PHE A 73 4.33 -15.09 9.53
CA PHE A 73 4.20 -14.12 10.61
C PHE A 73 4.75 -14.67 11.93
N GLY A 74 5.71 -13.95 12.52
CA GLY A 74 6.37 -14.37 13.76
C GLY A 74 6.22 -13.38 14.92
N PRO A 75 6.75 -13.74 16.13
CA PRO A 75 6.65 -12.88 17.31
C PRO A 75 7.25 -11.48 17.14
N LYS A 76 8.30 -11.33 16.32
CA LYS A 76 8.92 -10.02 16.02
C LYS A 76 8.01 -9.13 15.18
N ASP A 77 7.19 -9.72 14.33
CA ASP A 77 6.25 -9.00 13.49
C ASP A 77 5.06 -8.52 14.31
N LEU A 78 4.59 -9.36 15.25
CA LEU A 78 3.61 -8.93 16.25
C LEU A 78 4.14 -7.77 17.10
N GLU A 79 5.38 -7.83 17.56
CA GLU A 79 6.00 -6.73 18.32
C GLU A 79 6.05 -5.42 17.52
N LYS A 80 6.35 -5.48 16.22
CA LYS A 80 6.34 -4.30 15.34
C LYS A 80 4.90 -3.77 15.15
N LEU A 81 3.95 -4.67 14.89
CA LEU A 81 2.55 -4.32 14.70
C LEU A 81 1.98 -3.62 15.93
N MET A 82 2.28 -4.12 17.13
CA MET A 82 1.82 -3.54 18.39
C MET A 82 2.37 -2.14 18.70
N LYS A 83 3.40 -1.68 17.94
CA LYS A 83 3.93 -0.31 18.03
C LYS A 83 3.23 0.67 17.12
N SER A 84 2.39 0.20 16.21
CA SER A 84 1.59 1.06 15.34
C SER A 84 0.29 1.52 16.02
N GLN A 85 -0.22 2.67 15.60
CA GLN A 85 -1.54 3.18 15.98
C GLN A 85 -2.63 2.70 15.02
N VAL A 86 -2.23 2.43 13.76
CA VAL A 86 -3.11 1.91 12.71
C VAL A 86 -2.43 0.73 12.04
N PHE A 87 -3.13 -0.38 11.92
CA PHE A 87 -2.72 -1.50 11.07
C PHE A 87 -3.72 -1.70 9.95
N VAL A 88 -3.26 -1.48 8.71
CA VAL A 88 -4.05 -1.68 7.49
C VAL A 88 -3.65 -3.00 6.86
N TYR A 89 -4.60 -3.88 6.67
CA TYR A 89 -4.39 -5.13 5.96
C TYR A 89 -5.27 -5.19 4.71
N ASN A 90 -4.84 -6.02 3.74
CA ASN A 90 -5.55 -6.13 2.46
C ASN A 90 -6.90 -6.80 2.63
N GLY A 91 -6.98 -7.86 3.45
CA GLY A 91 -8.15 -8.69 3.58
C GLY A 91 -8.26 -9.77 2.50
N LEU A 92 -9.44 -10.39 2.39
CA LEU A 92 -9.78 -11.38 1.36
C LEU A 92 -8.86 -12.62 1.34
N GLY A 93 -8.25 -12.93 2.50
CA GLY A 93 -7.36 -14.10 2.66
C GLY A 93 -5.89 -13.86 2.32
N MET A 94 -5.50 -12.64 1.94
CA MET A 94 -4.08 -12.29 1.72
C MET A 94 -3.26 -12.56 2.98
N GLU A 95 -3.73 -12.11 4.12
CA GLU A 95 -3.08 -12.32 5.41
C GLU A 95 -3.60 -13.61 6.08
N HIS A 96 -3.23 -14.77 5.54
CA HIS A 96 -3.67 -16.09 6.04
C HIS A 96 -3.30 -16.35 7.51
N TRP A 97 -2.29 -15.64 8.02
CA TRP A 97 -1.82 -15.71 9.42
C TRP A 97 -2.66 -14.87 10.39
N LEU A 98 -3.47 -13.91 9.90
CA LEU A 98 -4.13 -12.89 10.73
C LEU A 98 -5.10 -13.51 11.76
N GLU A 99 -5.90 -14.49 11.37
CA GLU A 99 -6.83 -15.18 12.27
C GLU A 99 -6.13 -15.79 13.50
N ASN A 100 -4.87 -16.25 13.32
CA ASN A 100 -4.10 -16.88 14.40
C ASN A 100 -3.54 -15.87 15.42
N VAL A 101 -3.40 -14.61 15.03
CA VAL A 101 -2.73 -13.58 15.85
C VAL A 101 -3.66 -12.44 16.26
N GLU A 102 -4.81 -12.29 15.63
CA GLU A 102 -5.76 -11.20 15.87
C GLU A 102 -6.16 -11.07 17.35
N GLY A 103 -6.33 -12.19 18.03
CA GLY A 103 -6.64 -12.22 19.47
C GLY A 103 -5.51 -11.74 20.38
N GLN A 104 -4.30 -11.54 19.86
CA GLN A 104 -3.13 -11.04 20.59
C GLN A 104 -2.93 -9.54 20.38
N ILE A 105 -3.64 -8.94 19.41
CA ILE A 105 -3.56 -7.51 19.10
C ILE A 105 -4.45 -6.73 20.07
N ASP A 106 -3.87 -5.76 20.74
CA ASP A 106 -4.59 -4.84 21.62
C ASP A 106 -5.37 -3.82 20.77
N LYS A 107 -6.65 -4.12 20.52
CA LYS A 107 -7.54 -3.29 19.66
C LYS A 107 -7.89 -1.92 20.26
N ASP A 108 -7.57 -1.69 21.54
CA ASP A 108 -7.70 -0.37 22.16
C ASP A 108 -6.50 0.53 21.80
N LYS A 109 -5.38 -0.06 21.37
CA LYS A 109 -4.16 0.66 20.97
C LYS A 109 -3.92 0.67 19.48
N VAL A 110 -4.27 -0.41 18.79
CA VAL A 110 -4.05 -0.58 17.36
C VAL A 110 -5.39 -0.61 16.63
N LYS A 111 -5.66 0.42 15.85
CA LYS A 111 -6.82 0.46 14.96
C LYS A 111 -6.60 -0.52 13.81
N MET A 112 -7.34 -1.62 13.79
CA MET A 112 -7.35 -2.60 12.71
C MET A 112 -8.23 -2.12 11.56
N VAL A 113 -7.72 -2.17 10.33
CA VAL A 113 -8.40 -1.67 9.12
C VAL A 113 -8.35 -2.73 8.02
N ASP A 114 -9.48 -3.37 7.77
CA ASP A 114 -9.69 -4.16 6.56
C ASP A 114 -9.89 -3.21 5.38
N SER A 115 -8.87 -3.10 4.51
CA SER A 115 -8.91 -2.17 3.38
C SER A 115 -9.90 -2.61 2.30
N SER A 116 -10.31 -3.88 2.27
CA SER A 116 -11.28 -4.42 1.31
C SER A 116 -12.73 -4.07 1.62
N THR A 117 -13.01 -3.50 2.80
CA THR A 117 -14.39 -3.20 3.22
C THR A 117 -15.11 -2.32 2.19
N GLY A 118 -16.25 -2.82 1.68
CA GLY A 118 -17.06 -2.11 0.67
C GLY A 118 -16.59 -2.25 -0.77
N ALA A 119 -15.55 -3.05 -1.05
CA ALA A 119 -15.11 -3.37 -2.40
C ALA A 119 -16.09 -4.31 -3.12
N ASP A 120 -16.12 -4.24 -4.46
CA ASP A 120 -16.83 -5.20 -5.31
C ASP A 120 -15.96 -6.46 -5.51
N VAL A 121 -16.08 -7.39 -4.55
CA VAL A 121 -15.21 -8.55 -4.42
C VAL A 121 -15.50 -9.62 -5.48
N ARG A 122 -14.46 -10.06 -6.18
CA ARG A 122 -14.50 -11.21 -7.07
C ARG A 122 -14.34 -12.51 -6.28
N VAL A 123 -15.06 -13.54 -6.71
CA VAL A 123 -14.96 -14.90 -6.14
C VAL A 123 -14.64 -15.87 -7.28
N ILE A 124 -13.58 -16.66 -7.11
CA ILE A 124 -13.10 -17.65 -8.07
C ILE A 124 -13.00 -18.98 -7.35
N ASP A 125 -13.72 -19.98 -7.83
CA ASP A 125 -13.74 -21.35 -7.25
C ASP A 125 -14.05 -21.36 -5.73
N GLY A 126 -14.88 -20.42 -5.27
CA GLY A 126 -15.28 -20.27 -3.86
C GLY A 126 -14.30 -19.50 -2.98
N LYS A 127 -13.16 -19.06 -3.52
CA LYS A 127 -12.16 -18.22 -2.85
C LYS A 127 -12.33 -16.75 -3.26
N GLN A 128 -12.18 -15.82 -2.33
CA GLN A 128 -12.17 -14.39 -2.62
C GLN A 128 -10.82 -14.02 -3.25
N ASP A 129 -10.87 -13.23 -4.33
CA ASP A 129 -9.67 -12.74 -5.02
C ASP A 129 -9.09 -11.54 -4.25
N PRO A 130 -7.84 -11.62 -3.74
CA PRO A 130 -7.27 -10.56 -2.90
C PRO A 130 -6.71 -9.37 -3.67
N HIS A 131 -6.56 -9.42 -5.00
CA HIS A 131 -5.80 -8.48 -5.82
C HIS A 131 -6.54 -7.16 -6.13
N LEU A 132 -7.22 -6.59 -5.14
CA LEU A 132 -8.04 -5.38 -5.28
C LEU A 132 -7.26 -4.19 -5.86
N TRP A 133 -6.00 -4.01 -5.46
CA TRP A 133 -5.17 -2.88 -5.89
C TRP A 133 -4.90 -2.85 -7.40
N LEU A 134 -5.11 -3.95 -8.13
CA LEU A 134 -5.01 -3.99 -9.59
C LEU A 134 -6.26 -3.45 -10.31
N SER A 135 -7.30 -3.08 -9.57
CA SER A 135 -8.39 -2.23 -10.04
C SER A 135 -8.19 -0.81 -9.54
N LEU A 136 -8.15 0.17 -10.43
CA LEU A 136 -8.07 1.59 -10.06
C LEU A 136 -9.28 2.05 -9.25
N LYS A 137 -10.43 1.39 -9.42
CA LYS A 137 -11.66 1.67 -8.66
C LYS A 137 -11.57 1.12 -7.24
N GLU A 138 -11.10 -0.13 -7.10
CA GLU A 138 -10.96 -0.75 -5.78
C GLU A 138 -9.79 -0.15 -5.00
N ALA A 139 -8.72 0.27 -5.68
CA ALA A 139 -7.65 1.06 -5.07
C ALA A 139 -8.17 2.36 -4.43
N ALA A 140 -9.17 3.02 -5.06
CA ALA A 140 -9.84 4.16 -4.46
C ALA A 140 -10.68 3.77 -3.23
N VAL A 141 -11.32 2.58 -3.21
CA VAL A 141 -12.03 2.06 -2.03
C VAL A 141 -11.05 1.79 -0.89
N GLN A 142 -9.95 1.05 -1.14
CA GLN A 142 -8.91 0.78 -0.16
C GLN A 142 -8.33 2.09 0.41
N SER A 143 -8.02 3.05 -0.45
CA SER A 143 -7.53 4.37 -0.07
C SER A 143 -8.52 5.14 0.80
N ASN A 144 -9.83 5.04 0.50
CA ASN A 144 -10.87 5.67 1.32
C ASN A 144 -10.96 5.06 2.73
N ASN A 145 -10.78 3.75 2.85
CA ASN A 145 -10.77 3.08 4.15
C ASN A 145 -9.55 3.52 4.98
N ILE A 146 -8.38 3.64 4.35
CA ILE A 146 -7.18 4.20 4.98
C ILE A 146 -7.42 5.64 5.45
N LYS A 147 -7.94 6.50 4.58
CA LYS A 147 -8.29 7.89 4.93
C LYS A 147 -9.20 7.97 6.15
N ASN A 148 -10.26 7.16 6.16
CA ASN A 148 -11.22 7.17 7.27
C ASN A 148 -10.55 6.75 8.60
N ALA A 149 -9.68 5.75 8.56
CA ALA A 149 -8.94 5.31 9.74
C ALA A 149 -7.97 6.39 10.26
N LEU A 150 -7.27 7.10 9.37
CA LEU A 150 -6.40 8.21 9.74
C LEU A 150 -7.19 9.35 10.39
N ILE A 151 -8.35 9.72 9.84
CA ILE A 151 -9.23 10.75 10.43
C ILE A 151 -9.73 10.34 11.83
N GLU A 152 -9.97 9.04 12.06
CA GLU A 152 -10.44 8.56 13.35
C GLU A 152 -9.36 8.68 14.44
N VAL A 153 -8.10 8.39 14.11
CA VAL A 153 -6.98 8.44 15.07
C VAL A 153 -6.33 9.82 15.18
N ASP A 154 -6.49 10.66 14.16
CA ASP A 154 -5.91 12.00 14.06
C ASP A 154 -6.93 12.98 13.44
N PRO A 155 -8.02 13.32 14.17
CA PRO A 155 -9.10 14.13 13.66
C PRO A 155 -8.70 15.60 13.37
N GLU A 156 -7.62 16.07 13.94
CA GLU A 156 -7.12 17.44 13.73
C GLU A 156 -6.60 17.65 12.30
N ASN A 157 -6.11 16.59 11.64
CA ASN A 157 -5.62 16.61 10.28
C ASN A 157 -6.66 16.11 9.24
N LYS A 158 -7.94 16.03 9.59
CA LYS A 158 -9.03 15.56 8.73
C LYS A 158 -9.01 16.18 7.34
N ASP A 159 -9.03 17.51 7.25
CA ASP A 159 -9.12 18.21 5.97
C ASP A 159 -7.90 17.91 5.07
N PHE A 160 -6.72 17.73 5.67
CA PHE A 160 -5.49 17.34 4.98
C PHE A 160 -5.62 15.95 4.35
N TYR A 161 -6.12 14.97 5.10
CA TYR A 161 -6.33 13.61 4.60
C TYR A 161 -7.41 13.54 3.51
N GLU A 162 -8.50 14.29 3.67
CA GLU A 162 -9.57 14.40 2.67
C GLU A 162 -9.06 15.03 1.36
N GLU A 163 -8.28 16.11 1.44
CA GLU A 163 -7.70 16.74 0.26
C GLU A 163 -6.74 15.80 -0.48
N ASN A 164 -5.86 15.12 0.24
CA ASN A 164 -4.90 14.19 -0.35
C ASN A 164 -5.59 12.96 -0.97
N TYR A 165 -6.59 12.41 -0.29
CA TYR A 165 -7.41 11.33 -0.86
C TYR A 165 -8.08 11.77 -2.17
N ASN A 166 -8.68 12.95 -2.20
CA ASN A 166 -9.33 13.47 -3.40
C ASN A 166 -8.34 13.69 -4.55
N LYS A 167 -7.12 14.16 -4.27
CA LYS A 167 -6.05 14.26 -5.27
C LYS A 167 -5.70 12.88 -5.84
N PHE A 168 -5.45 11.90 -4.96
CA PHE A 168 -5.07 10.56 -5.39
C PHE A 168 -6.21 9.88 -6.15
N LYS A 169 -7.45 9.98 -5.67
CA LYS A 169 -8.62 9.46 -6.38
C LYS A 169 -8.76 10.05 -7.79
N ASN A 170 -8.53 11.35 -7.97
CA ASN A 170 -8.56 11.97 -9.28
C ASN A 170 -7.47 11.44 -10.22
N GLU A 171 -6.29 11.09 -9.70
CA GLU A 171 -5.23 10.45 -10.50
C GLU A 171 -5.65 9.04 -10.94
N LEU A 172 -6.27 8.25 -10.03
CA LEU A 172 -6.81 6.92 -10.34
C LEU A 172 -7.90 7.00 -11.41
N ASP A 173 -8.86 7.91 -11.24
CA ASP A 173 -9.96 8.14 -12.20
C ASP A 173 -9.40 8.58 -13.58
N SER A 174 -8.40 9.44 -13.58
CA SER A 174 -7.75 9.93 -14.81
C SER A 174 -7.05 8.79 -15.55
N LEU A 175 -6.32 7.94 -14.84
CA LEU A 175 -5.66 6.78 -15.41
C LEU A 175 -6.67 5.76 -15.95
N TYR A 176 -7.75 5.48 -15.19
CA TYR A 176 -8.84 4.62 -15.67
C TYR A 176 -9.43 5.14 -16.99
N ASN A 177 -9.77 6.43 -17.06
CA ASN A 177 -10.35 7.03 -18.25
C ASN A 177 -9.36 7.04 -19.43
N GLU A 178 -8.08 7.25 -19.19
CA GLU A 178 -7.03 7.17 -20.22
C GLU A 178 -6.98 5.79 -20.90
N TYR A 179 -7.12 4.71 -20.12
CA TYR A 179 -6.96 3.34 -20.63
C TYR A 179 -8.27 2.68 -21.06
N LYS A 180 -9.41 3.13 -20.55
CA LYS A 180 -10.73 2.58 -20.88
C LYS A 180 -10.96 2.46 -22.39
N ASP A 181 -10.77 3.55 -23.14
CA ASP A 181 -11.00 3.56 -24.57
C ASP A 181 -9.89 2.83 -25.33
N LYS A 182 -8.64 2.88 -24.82
CA LYS A 182 -7.52 2.13 -25.40
C LYS A 182 -7.78 0.62 -25.33
N PHE A 183 -8.22 0.10 -24.19
CA PHE A 183 -8.57 -1.31 -24.06
C PHE A 183 -9.87 -1.67 -24.80
N ALA A 184 -10.88 -0.78 -24.82
CA ALA A 184 -12.11 -1.00 -25.57
C ALA A 184 -11.84 -1.20 -27.06
N SER A 185 -10.89 -0.45 -27.64
CA SER A 185 -10.52 -0.53 -29.06
C SER A 185 -9.67 -1.75 -29.45
N LYS A 186 -9.10 -2.47 -28.49
CA LYS A 186 -8.29 -3.68 -28.76
C LYS A 186 -9.16 -4.83 -29.23
N THR A 187 -8.75 -5.53 -30.27
CA THR A 187 -9.40 -6.76 -30.74
C THR A 187 -9.00 -7.97 -29.90
N GLN A 188 -7.73 -8.04 -29.48
CA GLN A 188 -7.29 -9.08 -28.55
C GLN A 188 -7.74 -8.72 -27.13
N LYS A 189 -8.60 -9.54 -26.57
CA LYS A 189 -9.17 -9.40 -25.21
C LYS A 189 -8.67 -10.46 -24.24
N TYR A 190 -7.99 -11.48 -24.75
CA TYR A 190 -7.52 -12.62 -23.98
C TYR A 190 -6.01 -12.49 -23.80
N PHE A 191 -5.53 -12.83 -22.62
CA PHE A 191 -4.11 -12.92 -22.33
C PHE A 191 -3.81 -14.03 -21.32
N MET A 192 -2.56 -14.40 -21.21
CA MET A 192 -2.08 -15.49 -20.38
C MET A 192 -1.00 -14.97 -19.44
N THR A 193 -1.17 -15.25 -18.16
CA THR A 193 -0.24 -14.88 -17.09
C THR A 193 0.34 -16.12 -16.39
N SER A 194 1.40 -15.92 -15.62
CA SER A 194 1.90 -16.96 -14.72
C SER A 194 0.99 -17.17 -13.51
N HIS A 195 0.41 -16.10 -12.98
CA HIS A 195 -0.39 -16.05 -11.77
C HIS A 195 -1.73 -15.31 -12.02
N ALA A 196 -2.81 -15.73 -11.38
CA ALA A 196 -4.17 -15.22 -11.60
C ALA A 196 -4.43 -13.93 -10.80
N ALA A 197 -3.58 -12.92 -10.94
CA ALA A 197 -3.68 -11.67 -10.19
C ALA A 197 -4.59 -10.62 -10.86
N PHE A 198 -4.73 -10.63 -12.19
CA PHE A 198 -5.23 -9.49 -12.96
C PHE A 198 -6.75 -9.49 -13.17
N GLY A 199 -7.47 -10.28 -12.43
CA GLY A 199 -8.89 -10.46 -12.62
C GLY A 199 -9.74 -9.21 -12.40
N TYR A 200 -9.39 -8.33 -11.46
CA TYR A 200 -10.07 -7.03 -11.27
C TYR A 200 -9.77 -6.06 -12.40
N LEU A 201 -8.53 -6.00 -12.87
CA LEU A 201 -8.14 -5.24 -14.05
C LEU A 201 -8.93 -5.73 -15.28
N CYS A 202 -9.06 -7.03 -15.45
CA CYS A 202 -9.85 -7.64 -16.52
C CYS A 202 -11.31 -7.22 -16.46
N ARG A 203 -11.93 -7.28 -15.29
CA ARG A 203 -13.30 -6.81 -15.07
C ARG A 203 -13.46 -5.36 -15.49
N ASP A 204 -12.55 -4.51 -15.09
CA ASP A 204 -12.65 -3.06 -15.28
C ASP A 204 -12.46 -2.65 -16.74
N PHE A 205 -11.67 -3.39 -17.52
CA PHE A 205 -11.33 -3.06 -18.90
C PHE A 205 -11.89 -4.03 -19.96
N GLY A 206 -12.73 -4.99 -19.54
CA GLY A 206 -13.36 -5.95 -20.46
C GLY A 206 -12.35 -6.90 -21.11
N LEU A 207 -11.37 -7.37 -20.32
CA LEU A 207 -10.36 -8.36 -20.70
C LEU A 207 -10.68 -9.72 -20.07
N THR A 208 -9.99 -10.75 -20.50
CA THR A 208 -10.10 -12.10 -19.96
C THR A 208 -8.70 -12.66 -19.74
N GLU A 209 -8.38 -12.93 -18.50
CA GLU A 209 -7.15 -13.60 -18.08
C GLU A 209 -7.34 -15.13 -18.06
N ASN A 210 -6.29 -15.87 -18.39
CA ASN A 210 -6.05 -17.23 -17.97
C ASN A 210 -4.64 -17.30 -17.39
N SER A 211 -4.39 -18.20 -16.46
CA SER A 211 -3.14 -18.28 -15.70
C SER A 211 -2.65 -19.69 -15.48
N LEU A 212 -1.37 -19.81 -15.14
CA LEU A 212 -0.73 -21.08 -14.78
C LEU A 212 -0.95 -21.44 -13.32
N HIS A 213 -0.89 -20.46 -12.43
CA HIS A 213 -1.14 -20.61 -11.01
C HIS A 213 -2.47 -19.95 -10.61
N ASP A 214 -3.03 -20.31 -9.47
CA ASP A 214 -4.28 -19.75 -8.96
C ASP A 214 -4.09 -18.35 -8.38
N ILE A 215 -5.12 -17.80 -7.75
CA ILE A 215 -5.12 -16.45 -7.16
C ILE A 215 -4.20 -16.29 -5.93
N PHE A 216 -3.59 -17.35 -5.44
CA PHE A 216 -2.60 -17.29 -4.36
C PHE A 216 -1.20 -17.72 -4.86
N GLY A 217 -1.00 -17.76 -6.17
CA GLY A 217 0.26 -18.24 -6.76
C GLY A 217 0.48 -19.75 -6.59
N GLU A 218 -0.54 -20.48 -6.10
CA GLU A 218 -0.47 -21.89 -5.78
C GLU A 218 -0.85 -22.78 -6.96
N GLY A 219 -0.49 -24.06 -6.81
CA GLY A 219 -0.90 -25.11 -7.72
C GLY A 219 0.23 -25.61 -8.60
N GLU A 220 0.33 -26.94 -8.68
CA GLU A 220 1.34 -27.62 -9.49
C GLU A 220 1.05 -27.45 -10.98
N VAL A 221 2.04 -27.02 -11.76
CA VAL A 221 1.92 -26.91 -13.22
C VAL A 221 2.16 -28.28 -13.85
N THR A 222 1.11 -29.10 -13.85
CA THR A 222 1.14 -30.44 -14.42
C THR A 222 1.22 -30.40 -15.95
N ALA A 223 1.67 -31.51 -16.57
CA ALA A 223 1.67 -31.68 -18.04
C ALA A 223 0.27 -31.45 -18.65
N LYS A 224 -0.80 -31.83 -17.94
CA LYS A 224 -2.19 -31.61 -18.37
C LYS A 224 -2.55 -30.13 -18.35
N LYS A 225 -2.11 -29.38 -17.31
CA LYS A 225 -2.35 -27.94 -17.16
C LYS A 225 -1.60 -27.17 -18.25
N ASN A 226 -0.33 -27.51 -18.51
CA ASN A 226 0.45 -26.96 -19.61
C ASN A 226 -0.21 -27.18 -20.97
N ALA A 227 -0.64 -28.42 -21.27
CA ALA A 227 -1.34 -28.70 -22.52
C ALA A 227 -2.66 -27.90 -22.65
N GLY A 228 -3.38 -27.72 -21.55
CA GLY A 228 -4.60 -26.88 -21.50
C GLY A 228 -4.28 -25.42 -21.82
N ALA A 229 -3.23 -24.85 -21.21
CA ALA A 229 -2.77 -23.48 -21.43
C ALA A 229 -2.32 -23.26 -22.89
N ILE A 230 -1.54 -24.19 -23.45
CA ILE A 230 -1.10 -24.14 -24.86
C ILE A 230 -2.32 -24.16 -25.81
N ASN A 231 -3.30 -25.04 -25.58
CA ASN A 231 -4.50 -25.10 -26.39
C ASN A 231 -5.32 -23.83 -26.28
N TYR A 232 -5.48 -23.28 -25.05
CA TYR A 232 -6.17 -22.01 -24.84
C TYR A 232 -5.49 -20.86 -25.58
N CYS A 233 -4.16 -20.76 -25.50
CA CYS A 233 -3.42 -19.73 -26.22
C CYS A 233 -3.63 -19.84 -27.75
N LYS A 234 -3.54 -21.04 -28.29
CA LYS A 234 -3.77 -21.29 -29.72
C LYS A 234 -5.20 -20.93 -30.15
N ASP A 235 -6.20 -21.34 -29.37
CA ASP A 235 -7.61 -21.04 -29.61
C ASP A 235 -7.94 -19.55 -29.59
N LYS A 236 -7.31 -18.81 -28.68
CA LYS A 236 -7.53 -17.37 -28.49
C LYS A 236 -6.55 -16.49 -29.27
N GLY A 237 -5.64 -17.08 -30.03
CA GLY A 237 -4.62 -16.33 -30.80
C GLY A 237 -3.65 -15.54 -29.90
N ILE A 238 -3.37 -16.06 -28.70
CA ILE A 238 -2.41 -15.45 -27.78
C ILE A 238 -1.01 -15.80 -28.24
N THR A 239 -0.15 -14.79 -28.35
CA THR A 239 1.25 -14.92 -28.78
C THR A 239 2.23 -14.35 -27.73
N VAL A 240 1.71 -13.78 -26.66
CA VAL A 240 2.51 -13.23 -25.54
C VAL A 240 2.03 -13.88 -24.27
N ILE A 241 2.98 -14.46 -23.52
CA ILE A 241 2.76 -14.96 -22.17
C ILE A 241 3.38 -13.95 -21.21
N PHE A 242 2.64 -13.50 -20.23
CA PHE A 242 3.14 -12.56 -19.23
C PHE A 242 3.65 -13.32 -18.00
N SER A 243 4.83 -12.93 -17.51
CA SER A 243 5.46 -13.50 -16.30
C SER A 243 5.86 -12.41 -15.33
N GLU A 244 5.66 -12.64 -14.03
CA GLU A 244 5.93 -11.68 -12.97
C GLU A 244 7.36 -11.72 -12.45
N GLY A 245 8.13 -12.76 -12.76
CA GLY A 245 9.50 -12.85 -12.29
C GLY A 245 10.23 -14.12 -12.73
N SER A 246 11.44 -14.28 -12.19
CA SER A 246 12.35 -15.38 -12.57
C SER A 246 11.83 -16.78 -12.20
N GLU A 247 11.02 -16.90 -11.17
CA GLU A 247 10.50 -18.18 -10.68
C GLU A 247 9.52 -18.81 -11.66
N THR A 248 8.61 -18.02 -12.22
CA THR A 248 7.58 -18.46 -13.17
C THR A 248 8.01 -18.36 -14.63
N GLN A 249 9.14 -17.72 -14.90
CA GLN A 249 9.61 -17.45 -16.27
C GLN A 249 9.82 -18.72 -17.09
N LYS A 250 10.41 -19.76 -16.52
CA LYS A 250 10.68 -21.02 -17.23
C LYS A 250 9.39 -21.73 -17.68
N GLU A 251 8.34 -21.64 -16.88
CA GLU A 251 7.03 -22.19 -17.20
C GLU A 251 6.38 -21.40 -18.34
N ALA A 252 6.42 -20.07 -18.25
CA ALA A 252 5.95 -19.16 -19.29
C ALA A 252 6.71 -19.38 -20.63
N GLU A 253 8.04 -19.54 -20.59
CA GLU A 253 8.88 -19.84 -21.76
C GLU A 253 8.50 -21.17 -22.42
N THR A 254 8.16 -22.18 -21.62
CA THR A 254 7.73 -23.48 -22.15
C THR A 254 6.47 -23.33 -23.00
N ILE A 255 5.47 -22.57 -22.52
CA ILE A 255 4.24 -22.33 -23.28
C ILE A 255 4.50 -21.44 -24.48
N ALA A 256 5.27 -20.36 -24.30
CA ALA A 256 5.60 -19.43 -25.38
C ALA A 256 6.28 -20.14 -26.55
N ASN A 257 7.24 -21.03 -26.28
CA ASN A 257 7.92 -21.82 -27.32
C ASN A 257 6.96 -22.72 -28.09
N GLU A 258 6.01 -23.37 -27.40
CA GLU A 258 5.03 -24.30 -28.00
C GLU A 258 3.98 -23.60 -28.88
N ILE A 259 3.72 -22.31 -28.62
CA ILE A 259 2.80 -21.50 -29.43
C ILE A 259 3.51 -20.63 -30.47
N GLY A 260 4.85 -20.65 -30.53
CA GLY A 260 5.63 -19.76 -31.37
C GLY A 260 5.53 -18.29 -30.95
N GLY A 261 5.32 -18.05 -29.66
CA GLY A 261 5.16 -16.73 -29.04
C GLY A 261 6.41 -16.26 -28.29
N LYS A 262 6.21 -15.30 -27.38
CA LYS A 262 7.26 -14.76 -26.52
C LYS A 262 6.75 -14.56 -25.09
N VAL A 263 7.70 -14.39 -24.15
CA VAL A 263 7.41 -13.97 -22.78
C VAL A 263 7.68 -12.48 -22.65
N GLU A 264 6.80 -11.77 -21.98
CA GLU A 264 6.96 -10.36 -21.59
C GLU A 264 6.73 -10.21 -20.08
N PRO A 265 7.41 -9.26 -19.44
CA PRO A 265 7.17 -9.02 -18.01
C PRO A 265 5.80 -8.35 -17.78
N ILE A 266 5.20 -8.68 -16.62
CA ILE A 266 4.05 -7.99 -16.06
C ILE A 266 4.29 -7.84 -14.56
N TYR A 267 3.67 -6.84 -13.93
CA TYR A 267 3.83 -6.60 -12.50
C TYR A 267 2.48 -6.68 -11.80
N SER A 268 2.33 -7.61 -10.86
CA SER A 268 1.16 -7.68 -9.97
C SER A 268 1.17 -6.57 -8.91
N LEU A 269 2.28 -5.86 -8.76
CA LEU A 269 2.51 -4.82 -7.75
C LEU A 269 2.43 -5.31 -6.30
N GLU A 270 2.39 -6.60 -6.05
CA GLU A 270 2.55 -7.21 -4.74
C GLU A 270 3.87 -6.80 -4.11
N THR A 271 4.91 -6.79 -4.94
CA THR A 271 6.21 -6.23 -4.63
C THR A 271 6.37 -4.86 -5.26
N LYS A 272 7.22 -4.02 -4.67
CA LYS A 272 7.48 -2.68 -5.18
C LYS A 272 8.23 -2.72 -6.50
N VAL A 273 7.73 -2.00 -7.49
CA VAL A 273 8.46 -1.77 -8.75
C VAL A 273 9.47 -0.63 -8.51
N GLU A 274 10.77 -0.96 -8.62
CA GLU A 274 11.83 -0.01 -8.31
C GLU A 274 11.74 1.25 -9.18
N GLY A 275 11.84 2.42 -8.53
CA GLY A 275 11.82 3.73 -9.17
C GLY A 275 10.46 4.16 -9.74
N LYS A 276 9.37 3.43 -9.47
CA LYS A 276 8.03 3.79 -9.92
C LYS A 276 7.08 3.97 -8.73
N SER A 277 6.21 4.99 -8.85
CA SER A 277 5.00 5.08 -8.03
C SER A 277 3.96 4.06 -8.50
N TYR A 278 2.95 3.80 -7.67
CA TYR A 278 1.82 2.93 -8.04
C TYR A 278 1.16 3.35 -9.37
N ILE A 279 0.89 4.65 -9.55
CA ILE A 279 0.31 5.19 -10.79
C ILE A 279 1.22 4.93 -12.01
N GLU A 280 2.53 5.10 -11.86
CA GLU A 280 3.49 4.85 -12.94
C GLU A 280 3.63 3.36 -13.22
N ALA A 281 3.59 2.52 -12.21
CA ALA A 281 3.65 1.07 -12.35
C ALA A 281 2.37 0.51 -13.00
N MET A 282 1.19 1.00 -12.61
CA MET A 282 -0.08 0.66 -13.27
C MET A 282 -0.18 1.11 -14.72
N ARG A 283 0.62 2.08 -15.13
CA ARG A 283 0.69 2.60 -16.52
C ARG A 283 1.63 1.78 -17.39
N TYR A 284 2.62 1.14 -16.78
CA TYR A 284 3.67 0.38 -17.46
C TYR A 284 3.17 -0.95 -18.00
#